data_e3c8649335690e6b3549b2a4a655ff7d
#
_entry.id   e3c8649335690e6b3549b2a4a655ff7d
#
_cell.length_a   1.000
_cell.length_b   1.000
_cell.length_c   1.000
_cell.angle_alpha   90.00
_cell.angle_beta   90.00
_cell.angle_gamma   90.00
#
_symmetry.space_group_name_H-M   'P 1'
#
loop_
_entity.id
_entity.type
_entity.pdbx_description
1 polymer ?
#
loop_
_entity_poly.entity_id
_entity_poly.type
_entity_poly.pdbx_seq_one_letter_code
_entity_poly.pdbx_strand_id
1 'polypeptide(L)'
;MPEHRIDSLSVVINPSKFDNWKSLLEKIDNIACNDSIPKLIIKSNDKIKNIFLGNPCWLNYACLLIKQKNVIEIYNDSVIKMNKFFPIDSLENILYRDFHNNGRNENLLQSPEKLLFQISYDQQSFENLERKLNDLVEKFERISKNRNINIWFNERLTEIEIPPPPSKTIKLYENE
;
A
#
# COMPACT_ATOMS: atom_id res chain seq x y z
N MET A 1 -3.82 -11.51 -16.94
CA MET A 1 -4.31 -12.86 -16.54
C MET A 1 -5.81 -12.89 -16.69
N PRO A 2 -6.45 -13.95 -17.17
CA PRO A 2 -7.91 -14.00 -17.21
C PRO A 2 -8.48 -14.03 -15.78
N GLU A 3 -9.53 -13.22 -15.53
CA GLU A 3 -10.15 -13.03 -14.21
C GLU A 3 -10.52 -14.34 -13.50
N HIS A 4 -10.97 -15.35 -14.23
CA HIS A 4 -11.33 -16.67 -13.69
C HIS A 4 -10.17 -17.41 -12.99
N ARG A 5 -8.92 -17.16 -13.38
CA ARG A 5 -7.76 -17.83 -12.78
C ARG A 5 -7.34 -17.17 -11.47
N ILE A 6 -7.60 -15.89 -11.34
CA ILE A 6 -7.30 -15.13 -10.12
C ILE A 6 -8.28 -15.53 -9.00
N ASP A 7 -9.53 -15.75 -9.35
CA ASP A 7 -10.57 -16.07 -8.34
C ASP A 7 -10.39 -17.47 -7.74
N SER A 8 -9.89 -18.44 -8.51
CA SER A 8 -9.62 -19.81 -8.02
C SER A 8 -8.45 -19.91 -7.05
N LEU A 9 -7.52 -18.94 -7.08
CA LEU A 9 -6.36 -18.86 -6.17
C LEU A 9 -6.57 -17.88 -5.02
N SER A 10 -7.74 -17.26 -4.93
CA SER A 10 -7.98 -16.23 -3.93
C SER A 10 -8.54 -16.80 -2.63
N VAL A 11 -8.10 -16.22 -1.51
CA VAL A 11 -8.58 -16.53 -0.16
C VAL A 11 -9.27 -15.28 0.40
N VAL A 12 -10.55 -15.43 0.75
CA VAL A 12 -11.34 -14.33 1.30
C VAL A 12 -10.92 -14.05 2.74
N ILE A 13 -10.65 -12.79 3.01
CA ILE A 13 -10.37 -12.27 4.35
C ILE A 13 -11.55 -11.40 4.77
N ASN A 14 -12.00 -11.59 6.00
CA ASN A 14 -12.93 -10.68 6.65
C ASN A 14 -12.14 -9.83 7.68
N PRO A 15 -11.93 -8.52 7.42
CA PRO A 15 -11.14 -7.66 8.29
C PRO A 15 -11.72 -7.54 9.70
N SER A 16 -13.05 -7.63 9.86
CA SER A 16 -13.71 -7.51 11.17
C SER A 16 -13.43 -8.66 12.14
N LYS A 17 -12.72 -9.71 11.69
CA LYS A 17 -12.27 -10.83 12.54
C LYS A 17 -10.91 -10.59 13.20
N PHE A 18 -10.29 -9.46 12.95
CA PHE A 18 -8.96 -9.12 13.46
C PHE A 18 -9.04 -7.95 14.42
N ASP A 19 -8.39 -8.08 15.56
CA ASP A 19 -8.41 -7.08 16.64
C ASP A 19 -7.44 -5.91 16.35
N ASN A 20 -6.47 -6.11 15.45
CA ASN A 20 -5.47 -5.10 15.13
C ASN A 20 -4.91 -5.28 13.72
N TRP A 21 -4.26 -4.21 13.23
CA TRP A 21 -3.66 -4.16 11.91
C TRP A 21 -2.59 -5.23 11.69
N LYS A 22 -1.76 -5.48 12.68
CA LYS A 22 -0.67 -6.44 12.61
C LYS A 22 -1.18 -7.87 12.36
N SER A 23 -2.19 -8.31 13.11
CA SER A 23 -2.76 -9.65 12.93
C SER A 23 -3.42 -9.83 11.55
N LEU A 24 -3.98 -8.75 10.98
CA LEU A 24 -4.48 -8.76 9.61
C LEU A 24 -3.31 -8.91 8.60
N LEU A 25 -2.22 -8.17 8.78
CA LEU A 25 -1.04 -8.27 7.92
C LEU A 25 -0.41 -9.67 7.97
N GLU A 26 -0.24 -10.24 9.14
CA GLU A 26 0.27 -11.62 9.30
C GLU A 26 -0.58 -12.65 8.53
N LYS A 27 -1.91 -12.46 8.53
CA LYS A 27 -2.80 -13.32 7.74
C LYS A 27 -2.62 -13.12 6.24
N ILE A 28 -2.47 -11.88 5.80
CA ILE A 28 -2.23 -11.53 4.39
C ILE A 28 -0.92 -12.14 3.90
N ASP A 29 0.15 -11.96 4.67
CA ASP A 29 1.48 -12.50 4.36
C ASP A 29 1.45 -14.03 4.30
N ASN A 30 0.78 -14.67 5.23
CA ASN A 30 0.62 -16.12 5.21
C ASN A 30 -0.09 -16.60 3.94
N ILE A 31 -1.14 -15.92 3.49
CA ILE A 31 -1.85 -16.27 2.25
C ILE A 31 -0.93 -16.05 1.04
N ALA A 32 -0.26 -14.90 0.96
CA ALA A 32 0.63 -14.58 -0.15
C ALA A 32 1.82 -15.55 -0.24
N CYS A 33 2.37 -15.99 0.91
CA CYS A 33 3.48 -16.94 0.96
C CYS A 33 3.07 -18.39 0.68
N ASN A 34 1.77 -18.68 0.59
CA ASN A 34 1.24 -19.97 0.14
C ASN A 34 0.65 -19.90 -1.27
N ASP A 35 1.24 -19.09 -2.14
CA ASP A 35 0.87 -18.94 -3.55
C ASP A 35 -0.62 -18.60 -3.79
N SER A 36 -1.24 -17.95 -2.81
CA SER A 36 -2.63 -17.55 -2.86
C SER A 36 -2.77 -16.02 -2.83
N ILE A 37 -3.90 -15.50 -3.33
CA ILE A 37 -4.15 -14.06 -3.41
C ILE A 37 -5.14 -13.67 -2.30
N PRO A 38 -4.74 -12.80 -1.35
CA PRO A 38 -5.66 -12.27 -0.36
C PRO A 38 -6.76 -11.46 -1.04
N LYS A 39 -8.02 -11.70 -0.68
CA LYS A 39 -9.19 -11.02 -1.25
C LYS A 39 -10.09 -10.48 -0.16
N LEU A 40 -10.49 -9.21 -0.31
CA LEU A 40 -11.53 -8.58 0.49
C LEU A 40 -12.81 -8.45 -0.34
N ILE A 41 -13.95 -8.66 0.31
CA ILE A 41 -15.26 -8.49 -0.30
C ILE A 41 -15.93 -7.30 0.39
N ILE A 42 -16.14 -6.22 -0.38
CA ILE A 42 -16.79 -5.01 0.11
C ILE A 42 -18.19 -4.94 -0.46
N LYS A 43 -19.15 -4.66 0.41
CA LYS A 43 -20.54 -4.42 0.04
C LYS A 43 -20.85 -2.93 0.21
N SER A 44 -21.22 -2.26 -0.88
CA SER A 44 -21.61 -0.86 -0.86
C SER A 44 -22.74 -0.61 -1.88
N ASN A 45 -23.83 0.03 -1.44
CA ASN A 45 -24.94 0.43 -2.32
C ASN A 45 -25.41 -0.67 -3.27
N ASP A 46 -25.73 -1.86 -2.73
CA ASP A 46 -26.15 -3.06 -3.47
C ASP A 46 -25.13 -3.62 -4.47
N LYS A 47 -23.90 -3.09 -4.44
CA LYS A 47 -22.79 -3.61 -5.24
C LYS A 47 -21.82 -4.38 -4.38
N ILE A 48 -21.33 -5.49 -4.93
CA ILE A 48 -20.26 -6.28 -4.34
C ILE A 48 -18.97 -5.96 -5.11
N LYS A 49 -17.95 -5.51 -4.41
CA LYS A 49 -16.61 -5.27 -4.97
C LYS A 49 -15.64 -6.29 -4.40
N ASN A 50 -14.93 -6.97 -5.27
CA ASN A 50 -13.83 -7.84 -4.90
C ASN A 50 -12.52 -7.05 -5.01
N ILE A 51 -11.80 -6.92 -3.91
CA ILE A 51 -10.49 -6.26 -3.87
C ILE A 51 -9.44 -7.34 -3.66
N PHE A 52 -8.60 -7.53 -4.65
CA PHE A 52 -7.46 -8.43 -4.58
C PHE A 52 -6.24 -7.66 -4.09
N LEU A 53 -5.61 -8.15 -3.04
CA LEU A 53 -4.38 -7.54 -2.50
C LEU A 53 -3.18 -8.16 -3.20
N GLY A 54 -2.36 -7.32 -3.82
CA GLY A 54 -1.16 -7.75 -4.55
C GLY A 54 0.07 -7.88 -3.66
N ASN A 55 -0.10 -8.09 -2.35
CA ASN A 55 1.01 -8.24 -1.42
C ASN A 55 1.96 -9.35 -1.89
N PRO A 56 3.27 -9.09 -1.99
CA PRO A 56 4.25 -10.15 -2.23
C PRO A 56 4.47 -10.96 -0.96
N CYS A 57 4.97 -12.19 -1.10
CA CYS A 57 5.53 -12.90 0.04
C CYS A 57 6.89 -12.28 0.41
N TRP A 58 6.94 -11.48 1.47
CA TRP A 58 8.16 -10.77 1.86
C TRP A 58 9.32 -11.70 2.22
N LEU A 59 9.05 -12.92 2.64
CA LEU A 59 10.08 -13.92 2.91
C LEU A 59 10.85 -14.35 1.65
N ASN A 60 10.17 -14.32 0.50
CA ASN A 60 10.73 -14.76 -0.78
C ASN A 60 11.28 -13.60 -1.62
N TYR A 61 10.87 -12.36 -1.34
CA TYR A 61 11.18 -11.17 -2.13
C TYR A 61 11.90 -10.13 -1.28
N ALA A 62 13.18 -10.34 -1.02
CA ALA A 62 13.99 -9.43 -0.20
C ALA A 62 14.15 -8.01 -0.80
N CYS A 63 13.99 -7.84 -2.13
CA CYS A 63 14.17 -6.57 -2.81
C CYS A 63 13.18 -6.39 -3.96
N LEU A 64 12.10 -5.64 -3.74
CA LEU A 64 11.25 -5.12 -4.80
C LEU A 64 11.61 -3.66 -5.08
N LEU A 65 12.14 -3.38 -6.28
CA LEU A 65 12.43 -2.01 -6.70
C LEU A 65 11.13 -1.32 -7.16
N ILE A 66 10.49 -0.61 -6.26
CA ILE A 66 9.31 0.20 -6.55
C ILE A 66 9.74 1.65 -6.69
N LYS A 67 9.41 2.27 -7.83
CA LYS A 67 9.66 3.70 -8.00
C LYS A 67 8.69 4.50 -7.15
N GLN A 68 9.19 5.29 -6.22
CA GLN A 68 8.38 6.07 -5.27
C GLN A 68 7.34 6.96 -5.96
N LYS A 69 7.64 7.50 -7.14
CA LYS A 69 6.67 8.27 -7.93
C LYS A 69 5.42 7.49 -8.34
N ASN A 70 5.49 6.15 -8.39
CA ASN A 70 4.37 5.30 -8.72
C ASN A 70 3.58 4.85 -7.48
N VAL A 71 3.98 5.27 -6.29
CA VAL A 71 3.34 4.92 -5.02
C VAL A 71 2.50 6.08 -4.50
N ILE A 72 1.32 5.77 -4.03
CA ILE A 72 0.52 6.61 -3.13
C ILE A 72 0.35 5.82 -1.85
N GLU A 73 0.89 6.36 -0.75
CA GLU A 73 0.68 5.76 0.55
C GLU A 73 -0.56 6.39 1.21
N ILE A 74 -1.37 5.54 1.84
CA ILE A 74 -2.46 5.96 2.70
C ILE A 74 -2.11 5.51 4.11
N TYR A 75 -1.96 6.48 4.99
CA TYR A 75 -1.67 6.24 6.38
C TYR A 75 -2.73 6.90 7.26
N ASN A 76 -3.53 6.10 7.94
CA ASN A 76 -4.72 6.57 8.65
C ASN A 76 -5.63 7.42 7.74
N ASP A 77 -5.77 8.70 8.04
CA ASP A 77 -6.57 9.65 7.25
C ASP A 77 -5.69 10.62 6.43
N SER A 78 -4.47 10.23 6.13
CA SER A 78 -3.51 11.02 5.35
C SER A 78 -3.09 10.30 4.07
N VAL A 79 -2.82 11.08 3.03
CA VAL A 79 -2.20 10.64 1.79
C VAL A 79 -0.75 11.09 1.78
N ILE A 80 0.16 10.18 1.46
CA ILE A 80 1.58 10.49 1.33
C ILE A 80 1.99 10.26 -0.12
N LYS A 81 2.55 11.28 -0.72
CA LYS A 81 3.10 11.22 -2.08
C LYS A 81 4.47 11.90 -2.13
N MET A 82 5.48 11.16 -2.58
CA MET A 82 6.87 11.68 -2.64
C MET A 82 7.32 12.29 -1.31
N ASN A 83 7.09 11.57 -0.20
CA ASN A 83 7.41 11.99 1.18
C ASN A 83 6.68 13.26 1.67
N LYS A 84 5.64 13.71 0.96
CA LYS A 84 4.80 14.84 1.38
C LYS A 84 3.46 14.35 1.87
N PHE A 85 3.01 14.88 3.00
CA PHE A 85 1.73 14.56 3.63
C PHE A 85 0.65 15.49 3.12
N PHE A 86 -0.52 14.92 2.84
CA PHE A 86 -1.73 15.62 2.43
C PHE A 86 -2.92 15.03 3.19
N PRO A 87 -3.97 15.82 3.45
CA PRO A 87 -5.22 15.27 3.98
C PRO A 87 -5.85 14.30 2.98
N ILE A 88 -6.61 13.32 3.47
CA ILE A 88 -7.25 12.28 2.64
C ILE A 88 -8.17 12.86 1.55
N ASP A 89 -8.75 14.04 1.78
CA ASP A 89 -9.58 14.73 0.81
C ASP A 89 -8.80 15.19 -0.43
N SER A 90 -7.48 15.31 -0.31
CA SER A 90 -6.60 15.66 -1.45
C SER A 90 -6.36 14.50 -2.43
N LEU A 91 -6.78 13.27 -2.08
CA LEU A 91 -6.49 12.07 -2.87
C LEU A 91 -6.99 12.20 -4.31
N GLU A 92 -8.19 12.71 -4.52
CA GLU A 92 -8.77 12.86 -5.84
C GLU A 92 -7.97 13.82 -6.74
N ASN A 93 -7.52 14.93 -6.17
CA ASN A 93 -6.67 15.90 -6.87
C ASN A 93 -5.29 15.31 -7.20
N ILE A 94 -4.72 14.53 -6.28
CA ILE A 94 -3.43 13.85 -6.49
C ILE A 94 -3.56 12.83 -7.62
N LEU A 95 -4.59 12.00 -7.60
CA LEU A 95 -4.88 11.04 -8.66
C LEU A 95 -5.10 11.72 -10.00
N TYR A 96 -5.92 12.76 -10.04
CA TYR A 96 -6.17 13.51 -11.27
C TYR A 96 -4.88 14.03 -11.90
N ARG A 97 -4.03 14.67 -11.11
CA ARG A 97 -2.72 15.18 -11.55
C ARG A 97 -1.81 14.06 -12.05
N ASP A 98 -1.75 12.94 -11.32
CA ASP A 98 -0.91 11.81 -11.66
C ASP A 98 -1.34 11.14 -12.97
N PHE A 99 -2.65 10.94 -13.17
CA PHE A 99 -3.20 10.32 -14.37
C PHE A 99 -3.08 11.19 -15.62
N HIS A 100 -3.09 12.53 -15.47
CA HIS A 100 -2.93 13.47 -16.58
C HIS A 100 -1.48 13.86 -16.84
N ASN A 101 -0.54 13.27 -16.11
CA ASN A 101 0.89 13.54 -16.29
C ASN A 101 1.40 13.15 -17.69
N ASN A 102 0.94 12.05 -18.26
CA ASN A 102 1.39 11.52 -19.55
C ASN A 102 2.92 11.51 -19.70
N GLY A 103 3.64 11.24 -18.60
CA GLY A 103 5.10 11.18 -18.58
C GLY A 103 5.84 12.53 -18.65
N ARG A 104 5.13 13.68 -18.64
CA ARG A 104 5.71 15.01 -18.78
C ARG A 104 6.56 15.43 -17.59
N ASN A 105 6.14 15.07 -16.38
CA ASN A 105 6.85 15.37 -15.14
C ASN A 105 7.42 14.08 -14.56
N GLU A 106 8.73 14.02 -14.41
CA GLU A 106 9.44 12.85 -13.91
C GLU A 106 9.14 12.50 -12.45
N ASN A 107 8.63 13.45 -11.66
CA ASN A 107 8.25 13.27 -10.26
C ASN A 107 6.81 12.77 -10.08
N LEU A 108 6.04 12.66 -11.15
CA LEU A 108 4.68 12.16 -11.12
C LEU A 108 4.60 10.73 -11.66
N LEU A 109 3.43 10.12 -11.54
CA LEU A 109 3.14 8.78 -11.99
C LEU A 109 3.63 8.53 -13.42
N GLN A 110 4.32 7.43 -13.62
CA GLN A 110 4.87 7.09 -14.93
C GLN A 110 3.78 6.67 -15.92
N SER A 111 2.85 5.84 -15.47
CA SER A 111 1.64 5.43 -16.21
C SER A 111 0.61 4.87 -15.23
N PRO A 112 -0.69 4.96 -15.56
CA PRO A 112 -1.76 4.50 -14.67
C PRO A 112 -1.64 3.05 -14.20
N GLU A 113 -1.15 2.16 -15.04
CA GLU A 113 -1.02 0.72 -14.75
C GLU A 113 0.06 0.43 -13.70
N LYS A 114 0.97 1.39 -13.47
CA LYS A 114 2.05 1.28 -12.49
C LYS A 114 1.70 1.85 -11.13
N LEU A 115 0.52 2.44 -10.99
CA LEU A 115 0.08 2.97 -9.71
C LEU A 115 -0.07 1.85 -8.69
N LEU A 116 0.54 2.05 -7.53
CA LEU A 116 0.43 1.20 -6.37
C LEU A 116 -0.07 2.02 -5.18
N PHE A 117 -1.14 1.57 -4.57
CA PHE A 117 -1.55 2.05 -3.26
C PHE A 117 -0.92 1.19 -2.18
N GLN A 118 -0.18 1.82 -1.28
CA GLN A 118 0.28 1.20 -0.05
C GLN A 118 -0.57 1.74 1.10
N ILE A 119 -1.24 0.83 1.81
CA ILE A 119 -2.15 1.20 2.89
C ILE A 119 -1.60 0.68 4.20
N SER A 120 -1.49 1.56 5.18
CA SER A 120 -1.05 1.25 6.52
C SER A 120 -1.90 1.98 7.56
N TYR A 121 -2.07 1.34 8.71
CA TYR A 121 -2.79 1.90 9.85
C TYR A 121 -2.01 1.69 11.13
N ASP A 122 -2.18 2.62 12.06
CA ASP A 122 -1.79 2.38 13.45
C ASP A 122 -2.60 1.23 14.05
N GLN A 123 -2.04 0.54 15.02
CA GLN A 123 -2.63 -0.66 15.62
C GLN A 123 -4.07 -0.45 16.14
N GLN A 124 -4.47 0.79 16.40
CA GLN A 124 -5.79 1.14 16.94
C GLN A 124 -6.77 1.71 15.90
N SER A 125 -6.32 2.01 14.68
CA SER A 125 -7.09 2.89 13.77
C SER A 125 -7.60 2.25 12.48
N PHE A 126 -7.58 0.94 12.33
CA PHE A 126 -8.14 0.35 11.11
C PHE A 126 -9.66 0.13 11.16
N GLU A 127 -10.32 0.70 12.15
CA GLU A 127 -11.77 0.76 12.19
C GLU A 127 -12.34 1.32 10.88
N ASN A 128 -13.44 0.75 10.41
CA ASN A 128 -14.08 1.13 9.14
C ASN A 128 -13.20 0.92 7.87
N LEU A 129 -12.24 -0.02 7.90
CA LEU A 129 -11.40 -0.33 6.75
C LEU A 129 -12.21 -0.55 5.47
N GLU A 130 -13.29 -1.31 5.53
CA GLU A 130 -14.14 -1.60 4.36
C GLU A 130 -14.72 -0.32 3.74
N ARG A 131 -15.19 0.62 4.57
CA ARG A 131 -15.69 1.91 4.11
C ARG A 131 -14.58 2.74 3.47
N LYS A 132 -13.42 2.82 4.14
CA LYS A 132 -12.25 3.58 3.63
C LYS A 132 -11.75 3.01 2.29
N LEU A 133 -11.73 1.69 2.16
CA LEU A 133 -11.38 1.03 0.89
C LEU A 133 -12.41 1.27 -0.20
N ASN A 134 -13.70 1.25 0.13
CA ASN A 134 -14.75 1.57 -0.84
C ASN A 134 -14.59 2.99 -1.36
N ASP A 135 -14.39 3.97 -0.47
CA ASP A 135 -14.18 5.37 -0.84
C ASP A 135 -12.95 5.55 -1.73
N LEU A 136 -11.85 4.84 -1.41
CA LEU A 136 -10.65 4.82 -2.24
C LEU A 136 -10.93 4.30 -3.65
N VAL A 137 -11.58 3.14 -3.74
CA VAL A 137 -11.87 2.49 -5.01
C VAL A 137 -12.81 3.36 -5.84
N GLU A 138 -13.83 3.97 -5.24
CA GLU A 138 -14.75 4.88 -5.96
C GLU A 138 -14.03 6.12 -6.50
N LYS A 139 -13.15 6.73 -5.73
CA LYS A 139 -12.33 7.86 -6.19
C LYS A 139 -11.41 7.44 -7.35
N PHE A 140 -10.78 6.27 -7.23
CA PHE A 140 -9.94 5.72 -8.29
C PHE A 140 -10.73 5.42 -9.57
N GLU A 141 -11.88 4.73 -9.49
CA GLU A 141 -12.71 4.38 -10.64
C GLU A 141 -13.22 5.61 -11.40
N ARG A 142 -13.56 6.70 -10.69
CA ARG A 142 -14.01 7.96 -11.31
C ARG A 142 -12.94 8.60 -12.19
N ILE A 143 -11.67 8.47 -11.83
CA ILE A 143 -10.56 9.14 -12.52
C ILE A 143 -9.90 8.23 -13.54
N SER A 144 -9.63 6.98 -13.19
CA SER A 144 -8.82 6.07 -13.99
C SER A 144 -9.56 5.46 -15.18
N LYS A 145 -10.88 5.40 -15.14
CA LYS A 145 -11.70 4.58 -16.06
C LYS A 145 -11.27 3.11 -16.13
N ASN A 146 -10.29 2.72 -15.33
CA ASN A 146 -9.76 1.38 -15.19
C ASN A 146 -10.28 0.77 -13.89
N ARG A 147 -10.60 -0.52 -13.90
CA ARG A 147 -11.07 -1.24 -12.72
C ARG A 147 -9.95 -1.97 -11.97
N ASN A 148 -8.77 -2.04 -12.55
CA ASN A 148 -7.63 -2.72 -11.94
C ASN A 148 -6.86 -1.75 -11.05
N ILE A 149 -7.09 -1.86 -9.75
CA ILE A 149 -6.37 -1.13 -8.72
C ILE A 149 -5.37 -2.06 -8.04
N ASN A 150 -4.12 -1.62 -7.90
CA ASN A 150 -3.11 -2.35 -7.17
C ASN A 150 -3.05 -1.83 -5.73
N ILE A 151 -3.33 -2.70 -4.78
CA ILE A 151 -3.34 -2.36 -3.35
C ILE A 151 -2.44 -3.36 -2.62
N TRP A 152 -1.55 -2.83 -1.78
CA TRP A 152 -0.77 -3.57 -0.80
C TRP A 152 -1.07 -3.05 0.60
N PHE A 153 -1.22 -3.95 1.53
CA PHE A 153 -1.26 -3.62 2.95
C PHE A 153 0.12 -3.86 3.54
N ASN A 154 0.65 -2.87 4.22
CA ASN A 154 1.96 -2.97 4.84
C ASN A 154 1.98 -2.31 6.22
N GLU A 155 2.96 -2.68 7.01
CA GLU A 155 3.32 -1.95 8.22
C GLU A 155 4.10 -0.70 7.79
N ARG A 156 3.71 0.46 8.31
CA ARG A 156 4.54 1.64 8.12
C ARG A 156 5.76 1.48 9.02
N LEU A 157 6.92 1.39 8.41
CA LEU A 157 8.17 1.53 9.13
C LEU A 157 8.23 2.99 9.59
N THR A 158 7.83 3.25 10.83
CA THR A 158 8.24 4.49 11.52
C THR A 158 9.76 4.53 11.41
N GLU A 159 10.30 5.69 11.03
CA GLU A 159 11.74 5.88 10.85
C GLU A 159 12.49 5.05 11.90
N ILE A 160 13.23 4.05 11.44
CA ILE A 160 14.14 3.31 12.31
C ILE A 160 15.08 4.40 12.78
N GLU A 161 15.08 4.72 14.08
CA GLU A 161 16.15 5.53 14.67
C GLU A 161 17.44 4.83 14.30
N ILE A 162 18.13 5.34 13.27
CA ILE A 162 19.43 4.83 12.88
C ILE A 162 20.30 5.09 14.11
N PRO A 163 20.80 4.06 14.81
CA PRO A 163 21.65 4.30 15.97
C PRO A 163 22.79 5.21 15.52
N PRO A 164 23.16 6.21 16.32
CA PRO A 164 24.22 7.12 15.95
C PRO A 164 25.47 6.29 15.58
N PRO A 165 26.20 6.67 14.53
CA PRO A 165 27.36 5.94 14.10
C PRO A 165 28.33 5.79 15.32
N PRO A 166 28.92 4.61 15.49
CA PRO A 166 29.80 4.38 16.63
C PRO A 166 30.86 5.49 16.70
N SER A 167 30.99 6.10 17.85
CA SER A 167 31.97 7.17 18.07
C SER A 167 33.35 6.65 17.66
N LYS A 168 33.96 7.27 16.66
CA LYS A 168 35.34 6.97 16.28
C LYS A 168 36.22 7.36 17.45
N THR A 169 36.60 6.43 18.29
CA THR A 169 37.68 6.61 19.26
C THR A 169 38.97 6.70 18.44
N ILE A 170 39.42 7.91 18.17
CA ILE A 170 40.73 8.14 17.59
C ILE A 170 41.73 7.78 18.69
N LYS A 171 42.33 6.59 18.59
CA LYS A 171 43.51 6.28 19.37
C LYS A 171 44.66 7.10 18.77
N LEU A 172 45.02 8.17 19.43
CA LEU A 172 46.31 8.84 19.19
C LEU A 172 47.38 7.84 19.61
N TYR A 173 48.11 7.30 18.66
CA TYR A 173 49.35 6.60 18.95
C TYR A 173 50.38 7.69 19.28
N GLU A 174 50.67 7.85 20.56
CA GLU A 174 51.85 8.56 20.99
C GLU A 174 53.07 7.69 20.57
N ASN A 175 53.87 8.21 19.65
CA ASN A 175 55.16 7.63 19.31
C ASN A 175 56.14 8.05 20.39
N GLU A 176 56.69 7.09 21.14
CA GLU A 176 57.95 7.20 21.86
C GLU A 176 59.13 7.01 20.90
#